data_6540e426a018feed57e310a0c40d4e6d
#
_entry.id   6540e426a018feed57e310a0c40d4e6d
#
_cell.length_a   1.000
_cell.length_b   1.000
_cell.length_c   1.000
_cell.angle_alpha   90.00
_cell.angle_beta   90.00
_cell.angle_gamma   90.00
#
_symmetry.space_group_name_H-M   'P 1'
#
loop_
_entity.id
_entity.type
_entity.pdbx_description
1 polymer ?
#
loop_
_entity_poly.entity_id
_entity_poly.type
_entity_poly.pdbx_seq_one_letter_code
_entity_poly.pdbx_strand_id
1 'polypeptide(L)'
;MHLAIIGGTGLSQLEGLESVRHQVVSTPFGEPSGPLSIGRMSGCDVVFLPRHGYNHRIAPHEINYRANIWALREMGITRILAVSSVGGITPAMQPGTLCVPDQIIDYTWGRPSTFFEGDLESVTHIDFSYPFAQPLRAAFLRSAAALSIPLIDGGTYGATQGPRLETAAEILKFERDGCDVVGMTGMPEAVLARESDMFYASLNVVANRAAGKNGGGEVDFAKMNHTIAHAMTDVRALFIHILQTRDCAICADN
;
A
#
# COMPACT_ATOMS: atom_id res chain seq x y z
N MET A 1 -15.73 -0.86 -13.60
CA MET A 1 -15.18 -0.96 -12.20
C MET A 1 -13.72 -0.59 -12.31
N HIS A 2 -13.27 0.48 -11.63
CA HIS A 2 -11.95 1.05 -11.91
C HIS A 2 -11.06 1.19 -10.67
N LEU A 3 -11.59 0.91 -9.47
CA LEU A 3 -10.90 1.11 -8.21
C LEU A 3 -10.67 -0.18 -7.46
N ALA A 4 -9.42 -0.39 -7.02
CA ALA A 4 -9.08 -1.41 -6.03
C ALA A 4 -8.53 -0.79 -4.75
N ILE A 5 -8.79 -1.46 -3.63
CA ILE A 5 -8.14 -1.21 -2.35
C ILE A 5 -7.30 -2.45 -2.02
N ILE A 6 -6.00 -2.25 -1.78
CA ILE A 6 -5.10 -3.32 -1.32
C ILE A 6 -4.90 -3.15 0.19
N GLY A 7 -5.41 -4.12 0.96
CA GLY A 7 -5.29 -4.12 2.42
C GLY A 7 -3.99 -4.77 2.90
N GLY A 8 -3.31 -4.10 3.83
CA GLY A 8 -2.16 -4.62 4.59
C GLY A 8 -2.55 -5.06 6.00
N THR A 9 -1.57 -5.02 6.92
CA THR A 9 -1.78 -5.30 8.34
C THR A 9 -2.87 -4.41 8.92
N GLY A 10 -3.83 -5.00 9.63
CA GLY A 10 -4.99 -4.29 10.19
C GLY A 10 -6.17 -4.12 9.21
N LEU A 11 -6.01 -4.49 7.93
CA LEU A 11 -7.06 -4.41 6.91
C LEU A 11 -7.09 -5.70 6.07
N SER A 12 -7.42 -6.83 6.71
CA SER A 12 -7.61 -8.12 6.04
C SER A 12 -8.99 -8.28 5.39
N GLN A 13 -9.94 -7.45 5.80
CA GLN A 13 -11.29 -7.32 5.25
C GLN A 13 -11.64 -5.84 5.16
N LEU A 14 -12.39 -5.47 4.14
CA LEU A 14 -12.88 -4.10 3.98
C LEU A 14 -14.28 -4.01 4.60
N GLU A 15 -14.36 -3.54 5.83
CA GLU A 15 -15.63 -3.27 6.51
C GLU A 15 -16.41 -2.19 5.76
N GLY A 16 -17.72 -2.40 5.60
CA GLY A 16 -18.61 -1.51 4.83
C GLY A 16 -18.65 -1.83 3.33
N LEU A 17 -17.99 -2.89 2.88
CA LEU A 17 -18.17 -3.43 1.54
C LEU A 17 -19.46 -4.26 1.53
N GLU A 18 -20.43 -3.81 0.74
CA GLU A 18 -21.75 -4.43 0.61
C GLU A 18 -21.83 -5.34 -0.62
N SER A 19 -22.79 -6.28 -0.62
CA SER A 19 -23.04 -7.19 -1.74
C SER A 19 -21.80 -7.94 -2.20
N VAL A 20 -20.97 -8.39 -1.23
CA VAL A 20 -19.66 -8.98 -1.51
C VAL A 20 -19.78 -10.32 -2.23
N ARG A 21 -19.09 -10.42 -3.37
CA ARG A 21 -18.80 -11.68 -4.03
C ARG A 21 -17.29 -11.91 -4.09
N HIS A 22 -16.87 -13.15 -4.03
CA HIS A 22 -15.47 -13.53 -4.16
C HIS A 22 -15.20 -14.06 -5.56
N GLN A 23 -14.11 -13.61 -6.14
CA GLN A 23 -13.69 -14.06 -7.48
C GLN A 23 -12.24 -14.53 -7.43
N VAL A 24 -12.03 -15.77 -7.84
CA VAL A 24 -10.70 -16.31 -8.10
C VAL A 24 -10.29 -15.89 -9.51
N VAL A 25 -9.11 -15.33 -9.64
CA VAL A 25 -8.54 -14.91 -10.94
C VAL A 25 -7.29 -15.72 -11.18
N SER A 26 -7.28 -16.49 -12.26
CA SER A 26 -6.07 -17.19 -12.72
C SER A 26 -5.14 -16.21 -13.42
N THR A 27 -3.85 -16.31 -13.15
CA THR A 27 -2.84 -15.44 -13.76
C THR A 27 -1.68 -16.27 -14.35
N PRO A 28 -0.95 -15.77 -15.34
CA PRO A 28 0.24 -16.45 -15.87
C PRO A 28 1.39 -16.49 -14.86
N PHE A 29 1.28 -15.76 -13.74
CA PHE A 29 2.29 -15.68 -12.68
C PHE A 29 1.94 -16.54 -11.47
N GLY A 30 0.94 -17.42 -11.57
CA GLY A 30 0.43 -18.21 -10.46
C GLY A 30 -0.75 -17.55 -9.74
N GLU A 31 -1.00 -17.94 -8.50
CA GLU A 31 -2.17 -17.48 -7.75
C GLU A 31 -1.89 -16.15 -7.03
N PRO A 32 -2.88 -15.22 -7.02
CA PRO A 32 -2.90 -14.07 -6.13
C PRO A 32 -2.92 -14.47 -4.65
N SER A 33 -2.76 -13.51 -3.77
CA SER A 33 -2.80 -13.71 -2.30
C SER A 33 -4.13 -14.28 -1.77
N GLY A 34 -5.16 -14.27 -2.59
CA GLY A 34 -6.47 -14.87 -2.34
C GLY A 34 -7.52 -14.39 -3.33
N PRO A 35 -8.75 -14.93 -3.25
CA PRO A 35 -9.86 -14.44 -4.06
C PRO A 35 -10.08 -12.93 -3.85
N LEU A 36 -10.39 -12.21 -4.92
CA LEU A 36 -10.73 -10.80 -4.86
C LEU A 36 -12.14 -10.65 -4.28
N SER A 37 -12.33 -9.75 -3.32
CA SER A 37 -13.67 -9.35 -2.84
C SER A 37 -14.17 -8.20 -3.69
N ILE A 38 -15.30 -8.41 -4.34
CA ILE A 38 -15.94 -7.43 -5.21
C ILE A 38 -17.26 -7.02 -4.57
N GLY A 39 -17.49 -5.74 -4.41
CA GLY A 39 -18.70 -5.23 -3.80
C GLY A 39 -18.88 -3.73 -4.02
N ARG A 40 -19.79 -3.15 -3.24
CA ARG A 40 -20.05 -1.71 -3.26
C ARG A 40 -19.71 -1.08 -1.92
N MET A 41 -19.09 0.07 -1.96
CA MET A 41 -18.82 0.89 -0.79
C MET A 41 -19.18 2.34 -1.10
N SER A 42 -20.03 2.94 -0.27
CA SER A 42 -20.55 4.31 -0.49
C SER A 42 -21.12 4.53 -1.90
N GLY A 43 -21.76 3.50 -2.46
CA GLY A 43 -22.37 3.56 -3.79
C GLY A 43 -21.39 3.38 -4.97
N CYS A 44 -20.09 3.20 -4.73
CA CYS A 44 -19.07 2.93 -5.74
C CYS A 44 -18.70 1.44 -5.78
N ASP A 45 -18.47 0.90 -6.97
CA ASP A 45 -17.95 -0.46 -7.12
C ASP A 45 -16.47 -0.49 -6.72
N VAL A 46 -16.09 -1.41 -5.85
CA VAL A 46 -14.74 -1.56 -5.32
C VAL A 46 -14.29 -3.02 -5.37
N VAL A 47 -13.04 -3.23 -5.78
CA VAL A 47 -12.35 -4.52 -5.61
C VAL A 47 -11.42 -4.41 -4.40
N PHE A 48 -11.50 -5.37 -3.50
CA PHE A 48 -10.59 -5.47 -2.37
C PHE A 48 -9.68 -6.70 -2.51
N LEU A 49 -8.38 -6.49 -2.28
CA LEU A 49 -7.36 -7.54 -2.28
C LEU A 49 -6.63 -7.54 -0.93
N PRO A 50 -6.71 -8.64 -0.14
CA PRO A 50 -5.93 -8.79 1.08
C PRO A 50 -4.50 -9.20 0.71
N ARG A 51 -3.54 -8.26 0.77
CA ARG A 51 -2.15 -8.46 0.34
C ARG A 51 -1.47 -9.69 0.97
N HIS A 52 -1.74 -9.94 2.25
CA HIS A 52 -1.18 -11.07 3.01
C HIS A 52 -2.11 -12.29 3.11
N GLY A 53 -3.15 -12.33 2.25
CA GLY A 53 -4.24 -13.30 2.36
C GLY A 53 -5.21 -13.00 3.51
N TYR A 54 -6.40 -13.61 3.48
CA TYR A 54 -7.45 -13.34 4.47
C TYR A 54 -7.04 -13.66 5.92
N ASN A 55 -6.15 -14.62 6.12
CA ASN A 55 -5.68 -15.02 7.45
C ASN A 55 -4.31 -14.40 7.79
N HIS A 56 -3.85 -13.42 7.03
CA HIS A 56 -2.55 -12.74 7.21
C HIS A 56 -1.39 -13.74 7.37
N ARG A 57 -1.29 -14.72 6.46
CA ARG A 57 -0.30 -15.82 6.54
C ARG A 57 0.83 -15.73 5.53
N ILE A 58 0.71 -14.85 4.54
CA ILE A 58 1.72 -14.69 3.49
C ILE A 58 2.71 -13.63 3.95
N ALA A 59 3.97 -14.03 4.14
CA ALA A 59 5.03 -13.10 4.52
C ALA A 59 5.34 -12.10 3.40
N PRO A 60 5.85 -10.89 3.69
CA PRO A 60 6.06 -9.84 2.67
C PRO A 60 6.89 -10.28 1.46
N HIS A 61 7.90 -11.11 1.66
CA HIS A 61 8.77 -11.62 0.60
C HIS A 61 8.18 -12.81 -0.18
N GLU A 62 7.10 -13.44 0.34
CA GLU A 62 6.41 -14.56 -0.28
C GLU A 62 5.16 -14.13 -1.06
N ILE A 63 4.77 -12.85 -0.96
CA ILE A 63 3.62 -12.33 -1.70
C ILE A 63 3.91 -12.43 -3.21
N ASN A 64 2.96 -13.01 -3.94
CA ASN A 64 3.00 -13.00 -5.38
C ASN A 64 2.46 -11.68 -5.92
N TYR A 65 3.31 -10.63 -5.86
CA TYR A 65 2.93 -9.28 -6.28
C TYR A 65 2.52 -9.22 -7.75
N ARG A 66 3.18 -10.02 -8.63
CA ARG A 66 2.82 -10.08 -10.05
C ARG A 66 1.41 -10.63 -10.24
N ALA A 67 1.09 -11.73 -9.59
CA ALA A 67 -0.26 -12.30 -9.67
C ALA A 67 -1.32 -11.34 -9.09
N ASN A 68 -1.00 -10.64 -7.99
CA ASN A 68 -1.91 -9.67 -7.37
C ASN A 68 -2.25 -8.52 -8.32
N ILE A 69 -1.23 -7.87 -8.88
CA ILE A 69 -1.42 -6.71 -9.77
C ILE A 69 -2.03 -7.14 -11.10
N TRP A 70 -1.59 -8.27 -11.65
CA TRP A 70 -2.21 -8.84 -12.86
C TRP A 70 -3.70 -9.13 -12.68
N ALA A 71 -4.08 -9.76 -11.56
CA ALA A 71 -5.48 -10.05 -11.29
C ALA A 71 -6.35 -8.78 -11.22
N LEU A 72 -5.83 -7.69 -10.66
CA LEU A 72 -6.51 -6.40 -10.64
C LEU A 72 -6.63 -5.82 -12.07
N ARG A 73 -5.57 -5.93 -12.88
CA ARG A 73 -5.60 -5.51 -14.28
C ARG A 73 -6.67 -6.26 -15.09
N GLU A 74 -6.76 -7.59 -14.96
CA GLU A 74 -7.78 -8.42 -15.61
C GLU A 74 -9.21 -8.05 -15.20
N MET A 75 -9.37 -7.49 -13.99
CA MET A 75 -10.65 -6.94 -13.53
C MET A 75 -10.97 -5.54 -14.07
N GLY A 76 -10.12 -4.98 -14.93
CA GLY A 76 -10.27 -3.63 -15.48
C GLY A 76 -9.99 -2.52 -14.45
N ILE A 77 -9.22 -2.82 -13.41
CA ILE A 77 -8.79 -1.81 -12.42
C ILE A 77 -7.77 -0.88 -13.06
N THR A 78 -7.96 0.40 -12.85
CA THR A 78 -7.04 1.45 -13.30
C THR A 78 -6.47 2.28 -12.15
N ARG A 79 -7.01 2.13 -10.94
CA ARG A 79 -6.63 2.92 -9.75
C ARG A 79 -6.52 2.01 -8.54
N ILE A 80 -5.43 2.16 -7.79
CA ILE A 80 -5.15 1.37 -6.59
C ILE A 80 -4.88 2.31 -5.42
N LEU A 81 -5.67 2.16 -4.36
CA LEU A 81 -5.41 2.74 -3.05
C LEU A 81 -4.90 1.63 -2.13
N ALA A 82 -3.62 1.67 -1.79
CA ALA A 82 -3.01 0.69 -0.91
C ALA A 82 -2.90 1.20 0.53
N VAL A 83 -2.96 0.29 1.49
CA VAL A 83 -2.66 0.59 2.91
C VAL A 83 -1.47 -0.23 3.35
N SER A 84 -0.54 0.39 4.06
CA SER A 84 0.61 -0.28 4.66
C SER A 84 0.87 0.22 6.08
N SER A 85 1.22 -0.68 6.98
CA SER A 85 1.81 -0.31 8.26
C SER A 85 3.33 -0.16 8.09
N VAL A 86 3.90 0.88 8.69
CA VAL A 86 5.30 1.26 8.53
C VAL A 86 5.93 1.62 9.88
N GLY A 87 7.26 1.55 9.95
CA GLY A 87 8.05 2.10 11.04
C GLY A 87 8.46 3.55 10.73
N GLY A 88 8.31 4.46 11.69
CA GLY A 88 8.69 5.86 11.54
C GLY A 88 10.18 6.08 11.79
N ILE A 89 10.88 6.67 10.84
CA ILE A 89 12.33 6.98 10.92
C ILE A 89 12.53 8.42 11.40
N THR A 90 11.97 9.40 10.68
CA THR A 90 12.13 10.82 11.00
C THR A 90 11.26 11.27 12.18
N PRO A 91 11.58 12.39 12.85
CA PRO A 91 10.84 12.86 14.02
C PRO A 91 9.35 13.12 13.78
N ALA A 92 8.96 13.50 12.57
CA ALA A 92 7.55 13.73 12.21
C ALA A 92 6.72 12.44 12.16
N MET A 93 7.36 11.30 11.88
CA MET A 93 6.71 10.01 11.71
C MET A 93 6.55 9.29 13.05
N GLN A 94 5.67 9.80 13.91
CA GLN A 94 5.35 9.21 15.22
C GLN A 94 4.31 8.08 15.10
N PRO A 95 4.26 7.12 16.04
CA PRO A 95 3.22 6.09 16.06
C PRO A 95 1.82 6.72 16.05
N GLY A 96 0.94 6.21 15.18
CA GLY A 96 -0.40 6.73 14.94
C GLY A 96 -0.48 7.77 13.83
N THR A 97 0.64 8.33 13.36
CA THR A 97 0.66 9.25 12.23
C THR A 97 0.24 8.54 10.95
N LEU A 98 -0.57 9.22 10.14
CA LEU A 98 -0.86 8.84 8.76
C LEU A 98 0.01 9.65 7.80
N CYS A 99 0.52 9.03 6.74
CA CYS A 99 1.23 9.73 5.67
C CYS A 99 0.94 9.14 4.29
N VAL A 100 1.00 9.99 3.27
CA VAL A 100 0.93 9.59 1.86
C VAL A 100 2.29 9.90 1.21
N PRO A 101 3.17 8.90 1.07
CA PRO A 101 4.52 9.10 0.54
C PRO A 101 4.46 9.60 -0.90
N ASP A 102 5.50 10.30 -1.33
CA ASP A 102 5.70 10.76 -2.70
C ASP A 102 6.91 10.11 -3.37
N GLN A 103 7.80 9.50 -2.58
CA GLN A 103 8.99 8.81 -3.07
C GLN A 103 9.17 7.42 -2.42
N ILE A 104 9.94 6.56 -3.10
CA ILE A 104 10.27 5.23 -2.62
C ILE A 104 11.73 4.89 -2.96
N ILE A 105 12.43 4.24 -2.01
CA ILE A 105 13.73 3.62 -2.24
C ILE A 105 13.58 2.13 -2.05
N ASP A 106 14.01 1.34 -3.02
CA ASP A 106 13.89 -0.12 -3.00
C ASP A 106 15.16 -0.78 -2.47
N TYR A 107 15.04 -1.41 -1.29
CA TYR A 107 16.07 -2.26 -0.69
C TYR A 107 15.68 -3.74 -0.72
N THR A 108 14.61 -4.09 -1.45
CA THR A 108 14.19 -5.49 -1.59
C THR A 108 15.12 -6.24 -2.54
N TRP A 109 15.14 -7.55 -2.43
CA TRP A 109 15.94 -8.41 -3.29
C TRP A 109 15.23 -9.76 -3.51
N GLY A 110 15.54 -10.42 -4.63
CA GLY A 110 15.03 -11.76 -4.93
C GLY A 110 13.51 -11.83 -5.18
N ARG A 111 12.80 -10.70 -5.24
CA ARG A 111 11.39 -10.63 -5.61
C ARG A 111 11.25 -10.48 -7.12
N PRO A 112 10.36 -11.24 -7.79
CA PRO A 112 9.97 -10.92 -9.15
C PRO A 112 9.34 -9.52 -9.20
N SER A 113 10.03 -8.56 -9.85
CA SER A 113 9.73 -7.13 -9.73
C SER A 113 9.30 -6.47 -11.05
N THR A 114 9.11 -7.24 -12.11
CA THR A 114 8.70 -6.75 -13.42
C THR A 114 7.84 -7.76 -14.15
N PHE A 115 6.97 -7.28 -15.05
CA PHE A 115 6.30 -8.10 -16.05
C PHE A 115 7.12 -8.25 -17.34
N PHE A 116 8.13 -7.40 -17.53
CA PHE A 116 8.97 -7.36 -18.72
C PHE A 116 10.20 -8.24 -18.55
N GLU A 117 9.99 -9.56 -18.58
CA GLU A 117 11.06 -10.56 -18.49
C GLU A 117 10.79 -11.74 -19.42
N GLY A 118 11.81 -12.55 -19.69
CA GLY A 118 11.73 -13.72 -20.56
C GLY A 118 11.97 -13.39 -22.04
N ASP A 119 11.21 -14.04 -22.92
CA ASP A 119 11.38 -13.90 -24.38
C ASP A 119 10.71 -12.61 -24.90
N LEU A 120 11.31 -11.47 -24.60
CA LEU A 120 10.85 -10.17 -25.06
C LEU A 120 11.40 -9.85 -26.44
N GLU A 121 10.59 -9.25 -27.32
CA GLU A 121 11.05 -8.72 -28.61
C GLU A 121 11.99 -7.51 -28.43
N SER A 122 11.79 -6.73 -27.37
CA SER A 122 12.62 -5.58 -26.99
C SER A 122 12.59 -5.32 -25.50
N VAL A 123 13.64 -4.69 -24.98
CA VAL A 123 13.68 -4.23 -23.58
C VAL A 123 12.70 -3.06 -23.40
N THR A 124 11.86 -3.14 -22.38
CA THR A 124 10.91 -2.10 -22.03
C THR A 124 11.38 -1.35 -20.79
N HIS A 125 11.44 -0.03 -20.87
CA HIS A 125 11.72 0.85 -19.76
C HIS A 125 10.47 1.69 -19.44
N ILE A 126 10.18 1.88 -18.16
CA ILE A 126 9.12 2.79 -17.72
C ILE A 126 9.71 3.98 -16.96
N ASP A 127 9.06 5.14 -17.03
CA ASP A 127 9.39 6.26 -16.15
C ASP A 127 8.78 6.00 -14.75
N PHE A 128 9.65 5.94 -13.75
CA PHE A 128 9.30 5.74 -12.34
C PHE A 128 9.81 6.88 -11.45
N SER A 129 10.07 8.06 -12.03
CA SER A 129 10.52 9.26 -11.29
C SER A 129 9.54 9.68 -10.19
N TYR A 130 8.24 9.47 -10.42
CA TYR A 130 7.16 9.72 -9.47
C TYR A 130 6.36 8.43 -9.27
N PRO A 131 6.76 7.59 -8.30
CA PRO A 131 6.18 6.25 -8.11
C PRO A 131 4.72 6.25 -7.67
N PHE A 132 4.29 7.31 -6.96
CA PHE A 132 2.93 7.46 -6.47
C PHE A 132 2.14 8.48 -7.29
N ALA A 133 0.92 8.11 -7.70
CA ALA A 133 0.09 8.93 -8.55
C ALA A 133 -0.43 10.17 -7.80
N GLN A 134 -0.01 11.36 -8.24
CA GLN A 134 -0.38 12.62 -7.61
C GLN A 134 -1.92 12.84 -7.50
N PRO A 135 -2.76 12.46 -8.48
CA PRO A 135 -4.20 12.59 -8.33
C PRO A 135 -4.77 11.80 -7.17
N LEU A 136 -4.26 10.57 -6.92
CA LEU A 136 -4.72 9.71 -5.82
C LEU A 136 -4.19 10.22 -4.46
N ARG A 137 -2.94 10.68 -4.40
CA ARG A 137 -2.38 11.33 -3.21
C ARG A 137 -3.21 12.56 -2.82
N ALA A 138 -3.51 13.41 -3.80
CA ALA A 138 -4.34 14.61 -3.60
C ALA A 138 -5.76 14.27 -3.11
N ALA A 139 -6.36 13.16 -3.53
CA ALA A 139 -7.66 12.71 -3.02
C ALA A 139 -7.60 12.36 -1.52
N PHE A 140 -6.54 11.68 -1.06
CA PHE A 140 -6.32 11.44 0.36
C PHE A 140 -6.19 12.76 1.15
N LEU A 141 -5.37 13.69 0.65
CA LEU A 141 -5.13 14.98 1.31
C LEU A 141 -6.40 15.83 1.42
N ARG A 142 -7.18 15.92 0.33
CA ARG A 142 -8.47 16.65 0.36
C ARG A 142 -9.44 16.01 1.35
N SER A 143 -9.52 14.69 1.38
CA SER A 143 -10.40 13.99 2.31
C SER A 143 -9.96 14.15 3.76
N ALA A 144 -8.66 14.08 4.03
CA ALA A 144 -8.11 14.33 5.36
C ALA A 144 -8.40 15.73 5.85
N ALA A 145 -8.23 16.74 5.01
CA ALA A 145 -8.57 18.14 5.32
C ALA A 145 -10.06 18.29 5.63
N ALA A 146 -10.96 17.71 4.81
CA ALA A 146 -12.39 17.79 5.00
C ALA A 146 -12.87 17.13 6.30
N LEU A 147 -12.22 16.03 6.71
CA LEU A 147 -12.52 15.30 7.93
C LEU A 147 -11.75 15.78 9.17
N SER A 148 -10.85 16.77 9.01
CA SER A 148 -9.92 17.21 10.06
C SER A 148 -9.04 16.07 10.61
N ILE A 149 -8.67 15.10 9.76
CA ILE A 149 -7.76 14.01 10.09
C ILE A 149 -6.33 14.47 9.77
N PRO A 150 -5.39 14.45 10.74
CA PRO A 150 -4.00 14.78 10.48
C PRO A 150 -3.38 13.79 9.48
N LEU A 151 -2.86 14.28 8.37
CA LEU A 151 -2.23 13.48 7.32
C LEU A 151 -0.99 14.21 6.80
N ILE A 152 0.17 13.56 6.87
CA ILE A 152 1.42 14.10 6.33
C ILE A 152 1.44 13.90 4.82
N ASP A 153 1.66 15.00 4.08
CA ASP A 153 1.87 15.00 2.63
C ASP A 153 3.36 14.77 2.34
N GLY A 154 3.67 13.68 1.67
CA GLY A 154 5.02 13.33 1.27
C GLY A 154 5.76 12.39 2.22
N GLY A 155 7.05 12.27 1.94
CA GLY A 155 7.99 11.39 2.60
C GLY A 155 8.43 10.22 1.73
N THR A 156 9.67 9.79 1.95
CA THR A 156 10.28 8.68 1.24
C THR A 156 10.04 7.36 1.97
N TYR A 157 9.43 6.41 1.26
CA TYR A 157 9.22 5.06 1.75
C TYR A 157 10.44 4.19 1.46
N GLY A 158 11.15 3.70 2.49
CA GLY A 158 12.17 2.66 2.34
C GLY A 158 11.51 1.28 2.29
N ALA A 159 11.57 0.60 1.15
CA ALA A 159 11.02 -0.75 0.99
C ALA A 159 12.07 -1.79 1.37
N THR A 160 11.81 -2.60 2.40
CA THR A 160 12.73 -3.65 2.86
C THR A 160 12.20 -5.05 2.61
N GLN A 161 13.09 -6.04 2.68
CA GLN A 161 12.73 -7.43 2.36
C GLN A 161 11.77 -8.05 3.37
N GLY A 162 11.96 -7.81 4.66
CA GLY A 162 11.27 -8.58 5.70
C GLY A 162 11.61 -10.10 5.67
N PRO A 163 10.91 -10.93 6.46
CA PRO A 163 9.88 -10.55 7.44
C PRO A 163 10.44 -10.01 8.76
N ARG A 164 11.77 -10.13 9.01
CA ARG A 164 12.38 -9.52 10.19
C ARG A 164 12.31 -8.00 10.11
N LEU A 165 12.18 -7.36 11.24
CA LEU A 165 12.37 -5.91 11.36
C LEU A 165 13.84 -5.56 11.15
N GLU A 166 14.10 -4.32 10.81
CA GLU A 166 15.42 -3.79 10.53
C GLU A 166 16.27 -3.69 11.80
N THR A 167 17.58 -3.75 11.65
CA THR A 167 18.51 -3.39 12.70
C THR A 167 18.57 -1.85 12.88
N ALA A 168 19.01 -1.37 14.06
CA ALA A 168 19.23 0.05 14.26
C ALA A 168 20.24 0.65 13.26
N ALA A 169 21.24 -0.14 12.86
CA ALA A 169 22.25 0.30 11.89
C ALA A 169 21.65 0.42 10.47
N GLU A 170 20.75 -0.50 10.06
CA GLU A 170 20.01 -0.38 8.81
C GLU A 170 19.12 0.87 8.82
N ILE A 171 18.42 1.15 9.90
CA ILE A 171 17.59 2.34 10.04
C ILE A 171 18.42 3.63 9.96
N LEU A 172 19.60 3.68 10.58
CA LEU A 172 20.52 4.82 10.44
C LEU A 172 21.00 5.01 9.00
N LYS A 173 21.22 3.92 8.26
CA LYS A 173 21.54 3.99 6.83
C LYS A 173 20.36 4.57 6.06
N PHE A 174 19.14 4.03 6.24
CA PHE A 174 17.95 4.49 5.52
C PHE A 174 17.63 5.97 5.80
N GLU A 175 17.82 6.43 7.03
CA GLU A 175 17.70 7.85 7.37
C GLU A 175 18.70 8.71 6.59
N ARG A 176 19.96 8.29 6.46
CA ARG A 176 20.98 8.99 5.66
C ARG A 176 20.65 8.99 4.16
N ASP A 177 20.03 7.91 3.69
CA ASP A 177 19.55 7.79 2.30
C ASP A 177 18.28 8.64 2.06
N GLY A 178 17.72 9.27 3.12
CA GLY A 178 16.56 10.17 3.03
C GLY A 178 15.21 9.51 3.24
N CYS A 179 15.15 8.27 3.78
CA CYS A 179 13.88 7.62 4.09
C CYS A 179 13.22 8.23 5.33
N ASP A 180 11.90 8.48 5.26
CA ASP A 180 11.08 8.95 6.37
C ASP A 180 10.38 7.83 7.11
N VAL A 181 9.98 6.79 6.36
CA VAL A 181 9.32 5.60 6.86
C VAL A 181 9.95 4.35 6.27
N VAL A 182 9.81 3.22 6.95
CA VAL A 182 10.26 1.91 6.47
C VAL A 182 9.10 0.92 6.50
N GLY A 183 8.98 0.14 5.44
CA GLY A 183 7.97 -0.91 5.32
C GLY A 183 8.43 -1.99 4.34
N MET A 184 7.60 -3.01 4.13
CA MET A 184 8.04 -4.22 3.43
C MET A 184 7.30 -4.51 2.13
N THR A 185 6.29 -3.69 1.76
CA THR A 185 5.34 -4.07 0.70
C THR A 185 5.19 -3.06 -0.42
N GLY A 186 5.75 -1.84 -0.29
CA GLY A 186 5.66 -0.81 -1.33
C GLY A 186 6.32 -1.20 -2.65
N MET A 187 7.36 -2.03 -2.58
CA MET A 187 8.00 -2.65 -3.74
C MET A 187 7.90 -4.18 -3.68
N PRO A 188 7.65 -4.83 -4.80
CA PRO A 188 7.46 -4.30 -6.15
C PRO A 188 6.02 -3.87 -6.49
N GLU A 189 5.10 -3.73 -5.51
CA GLU A 189 3.69 -3.43 -5.76
C GLU A 189 3.51 -2.16 -6.61
N ALA A 190 4.21 -1.07 -6.25
CA ALA A 190 4.09 0.21 -6.96
C ALA A 190 4.63 0.15 -8.40
N VAL A 191 5.79 -0.49 -8.63
CA VAL A 191 6.37 -0.57 -9.97
C VAL A 191 5.53 -1.46 -10.88
N LEU A 192 5.02 -2.59 -10.40
CA LEU A 192 4.14 -3.47 -11.16
C LEU A 192 2.81 -2.78 -11.54
N ALA A 193 2.25 -1.96 -10.64
CA ALA A 193 1.09 -1.14 -10.97
C ALA A 193 1.42 -0.15 -12.09
N ARG A 194 2.59 0.50 -12.06
CA ARG A 194 3.04 1.41 -13.12
C ARG A 194 3.26 0.70 -14.45
N GLU A 195 3.87 -0.49 -14.46
CA GLU A 195 4.03 -1.30 -15.67
C GLU A 195 2.70 -1.75 -16.29
N SER A 196 1.64 -1.75 -15.51
CA SER A 196 0.29 -2.09 -15.92
C SER A 196 -0.59 -0.85 -16.23
N ASP A 197 -0.01 0.33 -16.36
CA ASP A 197 -0.69 1.60 -16.60
C ASP A 197 -1.76 1.93 -15.54
N MET A 198 -1.57 1.45 -14.30
CA MET A 198 -2.46 1.74 -13.19
C MET A 198 -1.90 2.88 -12.33
N PHE A 199 -2.77 3.78 -11.92
CA PHE A 199 -2.47 4.78 -10.89
C PHE A 199 -2.40 4.10 -9.52
N TYR A 200 -1.34 4.35 -8.78
CA TYR A 200 -1.11 3.76 -7.47
C TYR A 200 -0.78 4.83 -6.44
N ALA A 201 -1.39 4.77 -5.26
CA ALA A 201 -1.01 5.54 -4.09
C ALA A 201 -1.11 4.70 -2.83
N SER A 202 -0.23 4.95 -1.86
CA SER A 202 -0.21 4.26 -0.57
C SER A 202 -0.56 5.23 0.55
N LEU A 203 -1.50 4.85 1.41
CA LEU A 203 -1.73 5.46 2.71
C LEU A 203 -0.99 4.64 3.75
N ASN A 204 -0.03 5.23 4.44
CA ASN A 204 0.79 4.56 5.42
C ASN A 204 0.39 4.92 6.83
N VAL A 205 0.27 3.90 7.69
CA VAL A 205 0.06 4.04 9.12
C VAL A 205 1.38 3.80 9.82
N VAL A 206 1.91 4.80 10.50
CA VAL A 206 3.11 4.63 11.32
C VAL A 206 2.73 3.82 12.57
N ALA A 207 3.10 2.55 12.58
CA ALA A 207 2.73 1.60 13.64
C ALA A 207 3.61 1.74 14.89
N ASN A 208 4.89 2.02 14.67
CA ASN A 208 5.92 2.14 15.71
C ASN A 208 7.05 3.06 15.25
N ARG A 209 7.90 3.48 16.17
CA ARG A 209 9.20 4.05 15.80
C ARG A 209 10.11 2.93 15.30
N ALA A 210 10.80 3.17 14.20
CA ALA A 210 11.74 2.20 13.62
C ALA A 210 12.87 1.83 14.62
N ALA A 211 13.56 0.74 14.37
CA ALA A 211 14.59 0.23 15.26
C ALA A 211 15.65 1.30 15.60
N GLY A 212 15.99 1.45 16.87
CA GLY A 212 16.92 2.47 17.36
C GLY A 212 16.35 3.90 17.43
N LYS A 213 15.08 4.13 17.01
CA LYS A 213 14.41 5.45 17.07
C LYS A 213 13.46 5.60 18.26
N ASN A 214 13.32 4.58 19.08
CA ASN A 214 12.42 4.51 20.25
C ASN A 214 13.13 4.72 21.60
N GLY A 215 14.30 5.35 21.60
CA GLY A 215 15.08 5.55 22.82
C GLY A 215 15.90 4.33 23.26
N GLY A 216 16.12 3.36 22.36
CA GLY A 216 16.99 2.19 22.59
C GLY A 216 16.28 0.92 23.07
N GLY A 217 14.95 0.92 23.19
CA GLY A 217 14.16 -0.28 23.51
C GLY A 217 13.85 -1.13 22.27
N GLU A 218 13.41 -2.37 22.52
CA GLU A 218 12.88 -3.26 21.48
C GLU A 218 11.50 -2.77 20.99
N VAL A 219 11.07 -3.27 19.82
CA VAL A 219 9.73 -2.98 19.29
C VAL A 219 8.69 -3.75 20.10
N ASP A 220 7.74 -3.03 20.68
CA ASP A 220 6.59 -3.60 21.38
C ASP A 220 5.47 -3.92 20.37
N PHE A 221 5.34 -5.19 20.01
CA PHE A 221 4.33 -5.67 19.07
C PHE A 221 2.89 -5.49 19.55
N ALA A 222 2.63 -5.57 20.84
CA ALA A 222 1.30 -5.37 21.40
C ALA A 222 0.87 -3.91 21.23
N LYS A 223 1.76 -2.97 21.55
CA LYS A 223 1.54 -1.54 21.35
C LYS A 223 1.41 -1.19 19.87
N MET A 224 2.23 -1.79 19.02
CA MET A 224 2.15 -1.63 17.57
C MET A 224 0.76 -2.04 17.04
N ASN A 225 0.27 -3.22 17.40
CA ASN A 225 -1.05 -3.70 16.98
C ASN A 225 -2.18 -2.79 17.48
N HIS A 226 -2.09 -2.29 18.70
CA HIS A 226 -3.07 -1.32 19.25
C HIS A 226 -3.06 -0.02 18.45
N THR A 227 -1.88 0.51 18.12
CA THR A 227 -1.71 1.72 17.31
C THR A 227 -2.36 1.55 15.93
N ILE A 228 -2.09 0.42 15.26
CA ILE A 228 -2.69 0.11 13.95
C ILE A 228 -4.22 0.06 14.06
N ALA A 229 -4.74 -0.70 15.03
CA ALA A 229 -6.19 -0.86 15.20
C ALA A 229 -6.91 0.49 15.41
N HIS A 230 -6.30 1.40 16.17
CA HIS A 230 -6.85 2.73 16.39
C HIS A 230 -6.84 3.57 15.09
N ALA A 231 -5.72 3.59 14.39
CA ALA A 231 -5.57 4.35 13.14
C ALA A 231 -6.49 3.85 12.01
N MET A 232 -6.89 2.58 12.03
CA MET A 232 -7.81 2.02 11.02
C MET A 232 -9.16 2.71 10.99
N THR A 233 -9.59 3.36 12.07
CA THR A 233 -10.82 4.18 12.09
C THR A 233 -10.68 5.37 11.11
N ASP A 234 -9.57 6.09 11.18
CA ASP A 234 -9.30 7.22 10.29
C ASP A 234 -9.08 6.75 8.85
N VAL A 235 -8.36 5.64 8.66
CA VAL A 235 -8.17 5.02 7.33
C VAL A 235 -9.51 4.71 6.67
N ARG A 236 -10.46 4.09 7.39
CA ARG A 236 -11.80 3.80 6.86
C ARG A 236 -12.58 5.07 6.56
N ALA A 237 -12.54 6.07 7.45
CA ALA A 237 -13.21 7.34 7.24
C ALA A 237 -12.69 8.03 5.96
N LEU A 238 -11.39 7.99 5.71
CA LEU A 238 -10.78 8.53 4.49
C LEU A 238 -11.31 7.80 3.24
N PHE A 239 -11.33 6.47 3.23
CA PHE A 239 -11.88 5.71 2.09
C PHE A 239 -13.36 6.03 1.85
N ILE A 240 -14.18 6.03 2.90
CA ILE A 240 -15.61 6.36 2.78
C ILE A 240 -15.78 7.75 2.19
N HIS A 241 -15.06 8.75 2.69
CA HIS A 241 -15.17 10.13 2.19
C HIS A 241 -14.71 10.26 0.75
N ILE A 242 -13.57 9.65 0.38
CA ILE A 242 -13.06 9.63 -1.01
C ILE A 242 -14.13 9.08 -1.97
N LEU A 243 -14.79 7.98 -1.59
CA LEU A 243 -15.81 7.34 -2.41
C LEU A 243 -17.11 8.15 -2.46
N GLN A 244 -17.54 8.75 -1.34
CA GLN A 244 -18.75 9.57 -1.26
C GLN A 244 -18.64 10.85 -2.09
N THR A 245 -17.49 11.49 -2.10
CA THR A 245 -17.25 12.72 -2.87
C THR A 245 -17.15 12.46 -4.38
N ARG A 246 -17.11 11.18 -4.79
CA ARG A 246 -16.91 10.78 -6.19
C ARG A 246 -15.79 11.58 -6.83
N ASP A 247 -14.69 11.73 -6.10
CA ASP A 247 -13.53 12.45 -6.58
C ASP A 247 -13.19 11.98 -8.00
N CYS A 248 -13.17 12.90 -8.95
CA CYS A 248 -12.95 12.57 -10.36
C CYS A 248 -11.62 11.81 -10.59
N ALA A 249 -10.63 12.00 -9.71
CA ALA A 249 -9.40 11.21 -9.74
C ALA A 249 -9.63 9.72 -9.47
N ILE A 250 -10.75 9.36 -8.84
CA ILE A 250 -11.06 7.99 -8.38
C ILE A 250 -12.23 7.38 -9.14
N CYS A 251 -13.28 8.16 -9.41
CA CYS A 251 -14.55 7.67 -9.97
C CYS A 251 -14.76 8.04 -11.44
N ALA A 252 -13.85 8.79 -12.09
CA ALA A 252 -14.01 9.14 -13.50
C ALA A 252 -13.93 7.87 -14.38
N ASP A 253 -14.97 7.64 -15.13
CA ASP A 253 -14.93 6.79 -16.32
C ASP A 253 -14.10 7.52 -17.38
N ASN A 254 -13.01 6.92 -17.85
CA ASN A 254 -12.28 7.40 -19.03
C ASN A 254 -13.02 6.96 -20.29
#